data_df17b2d97797e5ac089160bdbf855227
#
_entry.id   df17b2d97797e5ac089160bdbf855227
#
_cell.length_a   1.000
_cell.length_b   1.000
_cell.length_c   1.000
_cell.angle_alpha   90.00
_cell.angle_beta   90.00
_cell.angle_gamma   90.00
#
_symmetry.space_group_name_H-M   'P 1'
#
loop_
_entity.id
_entity.type
_entity.pdbx_description
1 polymer ?
#
loop_
_entity_poly.entity_id
_entity_poly.type
_entity_poly.pdbx_seq_one_letter_code
_entity_poly.pdbx_strand_id
1 'polypeptide(L)'
;MIRKGFDNKKYLSLQSEKIEERIAAFGDKLYLEFGGKLFDDYHASRVLPGFEPDSKIKMLLKLKDIAEILVVISANDIENNKYRNDLGITYDADVIRLLEIFKKKGLYVGSVVMTMYQSLPRVDAFIRRLENMGVKVYKHYAIDGYPSDVQKIVSDEGYGKNEFVPTSRRLVVVTAPGPGSGKMATCLSQLYHENKRGVKAGYAKFETFPIWNLPLSHPVNVAYEAATADLNDVNKIGRAHV
;
A
#
# COMPACT_ATOMS: atom_id res chain seq x y z
N MET A 1 24.60 1.44 28.32
CA MET A 1 24.39 0.90 26.95
C MET A 1 22.91 0.60 26.76
N ILE A 2 22.23 1.35 25.89
CA ILE A 2 20.84 1.04 25.54
C ILE A 2 20.88 -0.25 24.71
N ARG A 3 20.31 -1.33 25.24
CA ARG A 3 20.17 -2.58 24.49
C ARG A 3 19.20 -2.32 23.34
N LYS A 4 19.65 -2.42 22.09
CA LYS A 4 18.77 -2.39 20.94
C LYS A 4 17.86 -3.62 21.00
N GLY A 5 16.54 -3.40 21.16
CA GLY A 5 15.55 -4.48 21.19
C GLY A 5 15.22 -5.03 19.80
N PHE A 6 15.55 -4.28 18.72
CA PHE A 6 15.23 -4.63 17.35
C PHE A 6 16.44 -4.43 16.43
N ASP A 7 16.79 -5.46 15.65
CA ASP A 7 17.86 -5.40 14.66
C ASP A 7 17.30 -4.98 13.29
N ASN A 8 17.34 -3.68 13.03
CA ASN A 8 16.80 -3.10 11.81
C ASN A 8 17.54 -3.59 10.54
N LYS A 9 18.85 -3.86 10.62
CA LYS A 9 19.61 -4.37 9.47
C LYS A 9 19.17 -5.77 9.09
N LYS A 10 19.05 -6.65 10.09
CA LYS A 10 18.58 -8.02 9.90
C LYS A 10 17.15 -8.04 9.38
N TYR A 11 16.27 -7.20 9.94
CA TYR A 11 14.91 -7.04 9.48
C TYR A 11 14.85 -6.66 7.98
N LEU A 12 15.59 -5.64 7.56
CA LEU A 12 15.61 -5.19 6.16
C LEU A 12 16.12 -6.29 5.21
N SER A 13 17.13 -7.08 5.64
CA SER A 13 17.65 -8.17 4.81
C SER A 13 16.61 -9.27 4.65
N LEU A 14 16.09 -9.79 5.76
CA LEU A 14 15.10 -10.88 5.75
C LEU A 14 13.81 -10.50 4.99
N GLN A 15 13.31 -9.27 5.16
CA GLN A 15 12.12 -8.83 4.44
C GLN A 15 12.36 -8.73 2.93
N SER A 16 13.53 -8.23 2.51
CA SER A 16 13.87 -8.16 1.09
C SER A 16 13.96 -9.57 0.47
N GLU A 17 14.64 -10.50 1.13
CA GLU A 17 14.74 -11.91 0.72
C GLU A 17 13.36 -12.57 0.59
N LYS A 18 12.48 -12.35 1.58
CA LYS A 18 11.11 -12.91 1.55
C LYS A 18 10.24 -12.32 0.45
N ILE A 19 10.45 -11.08 0.08
CA ILE A 19 9.76 -10.47 -1.07
C ILE A 19 10.22 -11.14 -2.37
N GLU A 20 11.53 -11.34 -2.55
CA GLU A 20 12.08 -12.01 -3.72
C GLU A 20 11.62 -13.47 -3.85
N GLU A 21 11.61 -14.22 -2.73
CA GLU A 21 11.04 -15.57 -2.68
C GLU A 21 9.57 -15.61 -3.12
N ARG A 22 8.78 -14.65 -2.67
CA ARG A 22 7.35 -14.55 -3.05
C ARG A 22 7.17 -14.19 -4.53
N ILE A 23 7.99 -13.30 -5.07
CA ILE A 23 7.97 -12.99 -6.51
C ILE A 23 8.17 -14.28 -7.31
N ALA A 24 9.19 -15.07 -6.98
CA ALA A 24 9.47 -16.34 -7.65
C ALA A 24 8.33 -17.36 -7.50
N ALA A 25 7.76 -17.47 -6.29
CA ALA A 25 6.66 -18.40 -6.00
C ALA A 25 5.36 -18.08 -6.78
N PHE A 26 5.11 -16.80 -7.09
CA PHE A 26 3.90 -16.36 -7.78
C PHE A 26 4.08 -16.17 -9.31
N GLY A 27 5.13 -16.71 -9.90
CA GLY A 27 5.31 -16.66 -11.35
C GLY A 27 5.99 -15.38 -11.85
N ASP A 28 6.90 -14.88 -11.06
CA ASP A 28 7.77 -13.73 -11.35
C ASP A 28 7.11 -12.34 -11.34
N LYS A 29 5.89 -12.21 -10.81
CA LYS A 29 5.26 -10.91 -10.58
C LYS A 29 4.50 -10.87 -9.26
N LEU A 30 4.73 -9.83 -8.48
CA LEU A 30 4.09 -9.64 -7.18
C LEU A 30 3.51 -8.22 -7.06
N TYR A 31 2.22 -8.14 -6.75
CA TYR A 31 1.56 -6.92 -6.27
C TYR A 31 1.65 -6.88 -4.75
N LEU A 32 2.42 -5.92 -4.24
CA LEU A 32 2.69 -5.79 -2.80
C LEU A 32 1.99 -4.55 -2.25
N GLU A 33 0.91 -4.78 -1.50
CA GLU A 33 0.23 -3.70 -0.78
C GLU A 33 1.05 -3.27 0.43
N PHE A 34 1.40 -2.00 0.49
CA PHE A 34 1.99 -1.43 1.70
C PHE A 34 0.92 -0.88 2.62
N GLY A 35 0.78 -1.51 3.78
CA GLY A 35 0.01 -0.99 4.90
C GLY A 35 0.77 0.12 5.63
N GLY A 36 0.04 1.12 6.14
CA GLY A 36 0.61 2.21 6.91
C GLY A 36 1.52 3.16 6.13
N LYS A 37 2.33 3.93 6.86
CA LYS A 37 3.19 4.97 6.29
C LYS A 37 4.48 4.36 5.73
N LEU A 38 4.83 4.71 4.49
CA LEU A 38 6.13 4.36 3.89
C LEU A 38 7.27 5.21 4.45
N PHE A 39 6.95 6.45 4.81
CA PHE A 39 7.85 7.42 5.40
C PHE A 39 7.36 7.80 6.78
N ASP A 40 8.27 8.15 7.65
CA ASP A 40 7.96 8.74 8.95
C ASP A 40 7.08 7.82 9.83
N ASP A 41 7.38 6.51 9.83
CA ASP A 41 6.70 5.55 10.69
C ASP A 41 7.21 5.66 12.15
N TYR A 42 7.02 6.87 12.71
CA TYR A 42 7.41 7.19 14.08
C TYR A 42 6.65 6.37 15.12
N HIS A 43 5.50 5.83 14.72
CA HIS A 43 4.71 5.01 15.61
C HIS A 43 5.42 3.70 15.94
N ALA A 44 5.83 2.97 14.89
CA ALA A 44 6.60 1.73 15.04
C ALA A 44 7.93 1.97 15.78
N SER A 45 8.62 3.08 15.49
CA SER A 45 9.90 3.38 16.13
C SER A 45 9.79 3.69 17.63
N ARG A 46 8.62 4.19 18.09
CA ARG A 46 8.37 4.44 19.52
C ARG A 46 8.18 3.15 20.33
N VAL A 47 7.57 2.13 19.71
CA VAL A 47 7.27 0.86 20.41
C VAL A 47 8.35 -0.21 20.23
N LEU A 48 9.19 -0.09 19.21
CA LEU A 48 10.30 -1.00 18.95
C LEU A 48 11.65 -0.28 19.02
N PRO A 49 12.33 -0.28 20.17
CA PRO A 49 13.67 0.32 20.29
C PRO A 49 14.64 -0.30 19.28
N GLY A 50 15.12 0.52 18.34
CA GLY A 50 16.01 0.08 17.26
C GLY A 50 15.34 -0.01 15.89
N PHE A 51 14.00 0.07 15.80
CA PHE A 51 13.30 0.23 14.52
C PHE A 51 13.48 1.66 14.01
N GLU A 52 13.85 1.80 12.75
CA GLU A 52 14.03 3.10 12.12
C GLU A 52 12.74 3.53 11.37
N PRO A 53 12.27 4.78 11.54
CA PRO A 53 11.02 5.25 10.91
C PRO A 53 10.99 5.14 9.38
N ASP A 54 12.17 5.12 8.77
CA ASP A 54 12.37 5.03 7.31
C ASP A 54 12.70 3.61 6.83
N SER A 55 12.51 2.59 7.66
CA SER A 55 12.85 1.19 7.33
C SER A 55 12.14 0.70 6.07
N LYS A 56 10.85 1.02 5.89
CA LYS A 56 10.10 0.59 4.72
C LYS A 56 10.66 1.16 3.42
N ILE A 57 10.98 2.45 3.42
CA ILE A 57 11.57 3.06 2.21
C ILE A 57 13.00 2.58 1.96
N LYS A 58 13.80 2.33 3.00
CA LYS A 58 15.13 1.72 2.87
C LYS A 58 15.06 0.33 2.24
N MET A 59 14.04 -0.46 2.61
CA MET A 59 13.80 -1.77 2.01
C MET A 59 13.45 -1.62 0.52
N LEU A 60 12.54 -0.72 0.15
CA LEU A 60 12.19 -0.47 -1.24
C LEU A 60 13.39 0.01 -2.07
N LEU A 61 14.28 0.80 -1.48
CA LEU A 61 15.50 1.25 -2.17
C LEU A 61 16.46 0.08 -2.48
N LYS A 62 16.48 -0.98 -1.67
CA LYS A 62 17.23 -2.21 -2.00
C LYS A 62 16.63 -2.94 -3.20
N LEU A 63 15.32 -2.85 -3.38
CA LEU A 63 14.58 -3.51 -4.46
C LEU A 63 14.27 -2.56 -5.64
N LYS A 64 14.86 -1.37 -5.69
CA LYS A 64 14.50 -0.30 -6.63
C LYS A 64 14.56 -0.72 -8.09
N ASP A 65 15.48 -1.61 -8.46
CA ASP A 65 15.69 -2.02 -9.85
C ASP A 65 14.58 -2.95 -10.36
N ILE A 66 13.90 -3.66 -9.46
CA ILE A 66 12.79 -4.56 -9.76
C ILE A 66 11.44 -4.00 -9.32
N ALA A 67 11.42 -2.88 -8.59
CA ALA A 67 10.21 -2.30 -8.02
C ALA A 67 9.64 -1.16 -8.87
N GLU A 68 8.33 -1.15 -9.01
CA GLU A 68 7.51 -0.09 -9.59
C GLU A 68 6.44 0.31 -8.60
N ILE A 69 6.18 1.61 -8.43
CA ILE A 69 5.23 2.11 -7.44
C ILE A 69 3.95 2.55 -8.13
N LEU A 70 2.82 2.09 -7.63
CA LEU A 70 1.49 2.61 -7.90
C LEU A 70 0.99 3.37 -6.68
N VAL A 71 0.60 4.62 -6.87
CA VAL A 71 -0.03 5.42 -5.81
C VAL A 71 -1.54 5.38 -5.99
N VAL A 72 -2.25 5.00 -4.94
CA VAL A 72 -3.71 4.85 -4.97
C VAL A 72 -4.37 5.94 -4.15
N ILE A 73 -5.41 6.56 -4.67
CA ILE A 73 -6.23 7.56 -3.96
C ILE A 73 -7.71 7.37 -4.30
N SER A 74 -8.58 7.53 -3.31
CA SER A 74 -10.01 7.47 -3.52
C SER A 74 -10.58 8.81 -4.01
N ALA A 75 -11.45 8.78 -5.01
CA ALA A 75 -12.20 9.95 -5.45
C ALA A 75 -12.99 10.58 -4.30
N ASN A 76 -13.55 9.77 -3.40
CA ASN A 76 -14.26 10.26 -2.22
C ASN A 76 -13.33 11.05 -1.27
N ASP A 77 -12.08 10.62 -1.12
CA ASP A 77 -11.11 11.32 -0.26
C ASP A 77 -10.76 12.71 -0.82
N ILE A 78 -10.69 12.85 -2.15
CA ILE A 78 -10.46 14.13 -2.84
C ILE A 78 -11.69 15.05 -2.70
N GLU A 79 -12.86 14.53 -3.03
CA GLU A 79 -14.10 15.34 -3.01
C GLU A 79 -14.41 15.85 -1.61
N ASN A 80 -14.19 15.01 -0.59
CA ASN A 80 -14.37 15.36 0.83
C ASN A 80 -13.20 16.12 1.44
N ASN A 81 -12.18 16.46 0.65
CA ASN A 81 -11.01 17.22 1.13
C ASN A 81 -10.34 16.57 2.35
N LYS A 82 -10.20 15.24 2.33
CA LYS A 82 -9.69 14.48 3.46
C LYS A 82 -8.27 14.86 3.82
N TYR A 83 -8.02 15.04 5.10
CA TYR A 83 -6.76 15.53 5.65
C TYR A 83 -5.90 14.42 6.24
N ARG A 84 -4.59 14.56 6.08
CA ARG A 84 -3.56 13.91 6.90
C ARG A 84 -3.23 14.82 8.07
N ASN A 85 -3.81 14.53 9.23
CA ASN A 85 -3.66 15.37 10.43
C ASN A 85 -2.20 15.49 10.89
N ASP A 86 -1.39 14.44 10.69
CA ASP A 86 0.03 14.43 11.07
C ASP A 86 0.91 15.35 10.21
N LEU A 87 0.50 15.65 8.98
CA LEU A 87 1.21 16.56 8.08
C LEU A 87 0.47 17.87 7.81
N GLY A 88 -0.78 17.99 8.23
CA GLY A 88 -1.60 19.17 7.98
C GLY A 88 -1.91 19.43 6.50
N ILE A 89 -1.91 18.38 5.67
CA ILE A 89 -2.17 18.48 4.22
C ILE A 89 -3.30 17.55 3.79
N THR A 90 -3.93 17.88 2.67
CA THR A 90 -4.96 17.04 2.06
C THR A 90 -4.36 15.79 1.39
N TYR A 91 -5.17 14.75 1.17
CA TYR A 91 -4.69 13.51 0.56
C TYR A 91 -4.21 13.70 -0.88
N ASP A 92 -4.84 14.56 -1.66
CA ASP A 92 -4.41 14.92 -3.02
C ASP A 92 -3.04 15.64 -2.99
N ALA A 93 -2.83 16.57 -2.05
CA ALA A 93 -1.53 17.20 -1.84
C ALA A 93 -0.47 16.18 -1.40
N ASP A 94 -0.84 15.20 -0.57
CA ASP A 94 0.08 14.13 -0.16
C ASP A 94 0.44 13.19 -1.33
N VAL A 95 -0.47 12.90 -2.26
CA VAL A 95 -0.12 12.16 -3.48
C VAL A 95 1.00 12.87 -4.23
N ILE A 96 0.89 14.18 -4.46
CA ILE A 96 1.93 14.95 -5.17
C ILE A 96 3.25 14.89 -4.40
N ARG A 97 3.23 15.09 -3.09
CA ARG A 97 4.40 14.97 -2.22
C ARG A 97 5.05 13.59 -2.33
N LEU A 98 4.27 12.51 -2.32
CA LEU A 98 4.76 11.14 -2.45
C LEU A 98 5.45 10.92 -3.80
N LEU A 99 4.83 11.37 -4.91
CA LEU A 99 5.41 11.27 -6.25
C LEU A 99 6.77 11.96 -6.33
N GLU A 100 6.88 13.17 -5.77
CA GLU A 100 8.13 13.92 -5.72
C GLU A 100 9.22 13.22 -4.88
N ILE A 101 8.84 12.70 -3.71
CA ILE A 101 9.78 12.00 -2.83
C ILE A 101 10.29 10.71 -3.50
N PHE A 102 9.40 9.92 -4.10
CA PHE A 102 9.80 8.71 -4.80
C PHE A 102 10.77 9.03 -5.95
N LYS A 103 10.45 10.05 -6.75
CA LYS A 103 11.33 10.51 -7.83
C LYS A 103 12.70 10.96 -7.31
N LYS A 104 12.75 11.78 -6.24
CA LYS A 104 14.00 12.22 -5.60
C LYS A 104 14.85 11.07 -5.07
N LYS A 105 14.22 9.98 -4.65
CA LYS A 105 14.90 8.76 -4.17
C LYS A 105 15.27 7.78 -5.28
N GLY A 106 15.00 8.11 -6.54
CA GLY A 106 15.29 7.26 -7.69
C GLY A 106 14.41 6.02 -7.80
N LEU A 107 13.22 6.05 -7.17
CA LEU A 107 12.22 4.99 -7.32
C LEU A 107 11.34 5.26 -8.53
N TYR A 108 11.05 4.20 -9.29
CA TYR A 108 10.19 4.32 -10.45
C TYR A 108 8.72 4.35 -10.03
N VAL A 109 8.04 5.43 -10.37
CA VAL A 109 6.59 5.56 -10.16
C VAL A 109 5.90 5.35 -11.50
N GLY A 110 5.12 4.28 -11.61
CA GLY A 110 4.41 3.94 -12.85
C GLY A 110 3.21 4.85 -13.08
N SER A 111 2.32 4.93 -12.11
CA SER A 111 1.02 5.57 -12.30
C SER A 111 0.33 5.91 -10.98
N VAL A 112 -0.76 6.68 -11.09
CA VAL A 112 -1.74 6.89 -10.01
C VAL A 112 -3.03 6.15 -10.37
N VAL A 113 -3.63 5.48 -9.39
CA VAL A 113 -4.94 4.83 -9.53
C VAL A 113 -5.98 5.62 -8.74
N MET A 114 -6.99 6.11 -9.45
CA MET A 114 -8.14 6.80 -8.86
C MET A 114 -9.23 5.77 -8.58
N THR A 115 -9.39 5.36 -7.33
CA THR A 115 -10.45 4.41 -6.95
C THR A 115 -11.77 5.09 -6.63
N MET A 116 -12.87 4.34 -6.66
CA MET A 116 -14.22 4.84 -6.46
C MET A 116 -14.54 6.02 -7.42
N TYR A 117 -13.96 5.96 -8.63
CA TYR A 117 -14.04 7.06 -9.57
C TYR A 117 -15.50 7.39 -9.92
N GLN A 118 -15.79 8.65 -9.80
CA GLN A 118 -16.95 9.34 -10.34
C GLN A 118 -16.45 10.66 -10.92
N SER A 119 -17.07 11.10 -12.04
CA SER A 119 -16.75 12.41 -12.63
C SER A 119 -17.30 13.51 -11.73
N LEU A 120 -16.43 14.05 -10.89
CA LEU A 120 -16.71 15.13 -9.95
C LEU A 120 -15.69 16.26 -10.18
N PRO A 121 -16.10 17.55 -10.00
CA PRO A 121 -15.26 18.68 -10.38
C PRO A 121 -13.85 18.68 -9.78
N ARG A 122 -13.72 18.36 -8.48
CA ARG A 122 -12.41 18.30 -7.79
C ARG A 122 -11.59 17.11 -8.25
N VAL A 123 -12.22 15.96 -8.43
CA VAL A 123 -11.57 14.73 -8.90
C VAL A 123 -11.02 14.93 -10.30
N ASP A 124 -11.83 15.44 -11.22
CA ASP A 124 -11.41 15.67 -12.60
C ASP A 124 -10.35 16.78 -12.71
N ALA A 125 -10.42 17.80 -11.86
CA ALA A 125 -9.37 18.82 -11.77
C ALA A 125 -8.04 18.23 -11.28
N PHE A 126 -8.09 17.33 -10.30
CA PHE A 126 -6.90 16.66 -9.78
C PHE A 126 -6.29 15.71 -10.82
N ILE A 127 -7.12 14.95 -11.54
CA ILE A 127 -6.66 14.09 -12.64
C ILE A 127 -5.91 14.93 -13.67
N ARG A 128 -6.52 16.01 -14.17
CA ARG A 128 -5.85 16.93 -15.12
C ARG A 128 -4.52 17.48 -14.58
N ARG A 129 -4.45 17.79 -13.28
CA ARG A 129 -3.22 18.26 -12.67
C ARG A 129 -2.12 17.18 -12.72
N LEU A 130 -2.44 15.93 -12.42
CA LEU A 130 -1.50 14.81 -12.49
C LEU A 130 -1.03 14.57 -13.94
N GLU A 131 -1.96 14.57 -14.89
CA GLU A 131 -1.65 14.42 -16.33
C GLU A 131 -0.75 15.54 -16.85
N ASN A 132 -0.98 16.78 -16.44
CA ASN A 132 -0.09 17.92 -16.75
C ASN A 132 1.32 17.78 -16.13
N MET A 133 1.45 17.02 -15.04
CA MET A 133 2.73 16.64 -14.46
C MET A 133 3.39 15.44 -15.17
N GLY A 134 2.77 14.90 -16.21
CA GLY A 134 3.22 13.71 -16.93
C GLY A 134 2.94 12.39 -16.21
N VAL A 135 2.04 12.39 -15.23
CA VAL A 135 1.67 11.20 -14.47
C VAL A 135 0.41 10.58 -15.07
N LYS A 136 0.48 9.30 -15.43
CA LYS A 136 -0.68 8.56 -15.94
C LYS A 136 -1.64 8.24 -14.79
N VAL A 137 -2.94 8.44 -15.06
CA VAL A 137 -4.01 8.14 -14.09
C VAL A 137 -4.92 7.06 -14.67
N TYR A 138 -5.23 6.04 -13.87
CA TYR A 138 -6.14 4.96 -14.21
C TYR A 138 -7.34 4.97 -13.26
N LYS A 139 -8.52 4.67 -13.80
CA LYS A 139 -9.80 4.78 -13.08
C LYS A 139 -10.29 3.41 -12.66
N HIS A 140 -10.57 3.27 -11.37
CA HIS A 140 -11.23 2.11 -10.79
C HIS A 140 -12.56 2.52 -10.18
N TYR A 141 -13.58 1.74 -10.45
CA TYR A 141 -14.98 2.08 -10.16
C TYR A 141 -15.47 1.38 -8.89
N ALA A 142 -16.56 1.89 -8.33
CA ALA A 142 -17.29 1.17 -7.29
C ALA A 142 -17.90 -0.11 -7.87
N ILE A 143 -17.84 -1.19 -7.10
CA ILE A 143 -18.42 -2.48 -7.48
C ILE A 143 -19.54 -2.76 -6.49
N ASP A 144 -20.77 -2.86 -6.99
CA ASP A 144 -21.92 -3.23 -6.15
C ASP A 144 -21.73 -4.61 -5.55
N GLY A 145 -22.06 -4.72 -4.27
CA GLY A 145 -21.91 -5.98 -3.52
C GLY A 145 -20.49 -6.20 -2.97
N TYR A 146 -19.53 -5.30 -3.23
CA TYR A 146 -18.20 -5.38 -2.61
C TYR A 146 -18.30 -5.17 -1.07
N PRO A 147 -17.64 -5.96 -0.24
CA PRO A 147 -16.72 -7.07 -0.56
C PRO A 147 -17.36 -8.48 -0.57
N SER A 148 -18.68 -8.60 -0.53
CA SER A 148 -19.40 -9.86 -0.24
C SER A 148 -19.76 -10.67 -1.48
N ASP A 149 -20.12 -10.02 -2.59
CA ASP A 149 -20.49 -10.69 -3.85
C ASP A 149 -19.24 -11.03 -4.68
N VAL A 150 -18.58 -12.12 -4.28
CA VAL A 150 -17.32 -12.55 -4.92
C VAL A 150 -17.50 -12.86 -6.40
N GLN A 151 -18.64 -13.44 -6.81
CA GLN A 151 -18.87 -13.79 -8.20
C GLN A 151 -18.94 -12.55 -9.09
N LYS A 152 -19.65 -11.52 -8.65
CA LYS A 152 -19.73 -10.24 -9.35
C LYS A 152 -18.40 -9.50 -9.31
N ILE A 153 -17.72 -9.49 -8.16
CA ILE A 153 -16.44 -8.80 -7.99
C ILE A 153 -15.39 -9.34 -8.98
N VAL A 154 -15.29 -10.68 -9.09
CA VAL A 154 -14.32 -11.37 -9.96
C VAL A 154 -14.95 -11.65 -11.33
N SER A 155 -15.52 -10.65 -11.95
CA SER A 155 -16.16 -10.72 -13.27
C SER A 155 -15.82 -9.51 -14.11
N ASP A 156 -16.25 -9.52 -15.38
CA ASP A 156 -16.14 -8.38 -16.29
C ASP A 156 -16.98 -7.18 -15.83
N GLU A 157 -18.03 -7.41 -15.07
CA GLU A 157 -18.86 -6.37 -14.46
C GLU A 157 -18.29 -5.80 -13.16
N GLY A 158 -17.37 -6.52 -12.54
CA GLY A 158 -16.64 -6.11 -11.34
C GLY A 158 -15.25 -5.55 -11.67
N TYR A 159 -14.22 -6.36 -11.38
CA TYR A 159 -12.84 -5.95 -11.67
C TYR A 159 -12.56 -5.69 -13.14
N GLY A 160 -13.30 -6.32 -14.05
CA GLY A 160 -13.16 -6.11 -15.48
C GLY A 160 -13.51 -4.70 -15.96
N LYS A 161 -14.34 -3.94 -15.22
CA LYS A 161 -14.65 -2.53 -15.50
C LYS A 161 -13.51 -1.58 -15.16
N ASN A 162 -12.62 -1.98 -14.25
CA ASN A 162 -11.48 -1.17 -13.86
C ASN A 162 -10.46 -1.11 -14.99
N GLU A 163 -9.88 0.04 -15.19
CA GLU A 163 -8.82 0.17 -16.17
C GLU A 163 -7.59 -0.63 -15.75
N PHE A 164 -7.06 -1.45 -16.67
CA PHE A 164 -5.81 -2.15 -16.43
C PHE A 164 -4.64 -1.17 -16.37
N VAL A 165 -3.83 -1.25 -15.33
CA VAL A 165 -2.60 -0.46 -15.20
C VAL A 165 -1.44 -1.26 -15.77
N PRO A 166 -0.89 -0.89 -16.94
CA PRO A 166 0.31 -1.55 -17.46
C PRO A 166 1.48 -1.37 -16.52
N THR A 167 2.07 -2.46 -16.09
CA THR A 167 3.24 -2.48 -15.21
C THR A 167 4.41 -3.20 -15.87
N SER A 168 5.61 -2.69 -15.66
CA SER A 168 6.83 -3.16 -16.36
C SER A 168 7.77 -3.96 -15.47
N ARG A 169 7.58 -3.92 -14.14
CA ARG A 169 8.50 -4.52 -13.19
C ARG A 169 7.87 -5.70 -12.44
N ARG A 170 8.76 -6.56 -11.91
CA ARG A 170 8.36 -7.78 -11.19
C ARG A 170 7.71 -7.51 -9.83
N LEU A 171 8.11 -6.45 -9.16
CA LEU A 171 7.54 -6.00 -7.90
C LEU A 171 6.72 -4.73 -8.12
N VAL A 172 5.42 -4.84 -7.97
CA VAL A 172 4.51 -3.69 -8.05
C VAL A 172 4.07 -3.31 -6.64
N VAL A 173 4.62 -2.21 -6.14
CA VAL A 173 4.33 -1.69 -4.79
C VAL A 173 3.12 -0.78 -4.85
N VAL A 174 2.07 -1.13 -4.13
CA VAL A 174 0.84 -0.35 -4.07
C VAL A 174 0.75 0.38 -2.74
N THR A 175 0.77 1.71 -2.81
CA THR A 175 0.76 2.59 -1.64
C THR A 175 -0.28 3.71 -1.78
N ALA A 176 -0.55 4.43 -0.69
CA ALA A 176 -1.54 5.49 -0.67
C ALA A 176 -1.24 6.52 0.43
N PRO A 177 -1.83 7.72 0.39
CA PRO A 177 -1.77 8.71 1.47
C PRO A 177 -2.26 8.19 2.83
N GLY A 178 -3.23 7.26 2.81
CA GLY A 178 -3.79 6.73 4.03
C GLY A 178 -4.66 5.49 3.85
N PRO A 179 -5.32 5.03 4.92
CA PRO A 179 -6.23 3.89 4.89
C PRO A 179 -7.50 4.20 4.09
N GLY A 180 -8.17 3.14 3.62
CA GLY A 180 -9.44 3.26 2.88
C GLY A 180 -9.29 3.72 1.42
N SER A 181 -8.08 3.92 0.90
CA SER A 181 -7.85 4.39 -0.47
C SER A 181 -8.08 3.33 -1.56
N GLY A 182 -8.38 2.07 -1.21
CA GLY A 182 -8.64 1.00 -2.17
C GLY A 182 -7.41 0.21 -2.64
N LYS A 183 -6.30 0.24 -1.90
CA LYS A 183 -5.05 -0.47 -2.28
C LYS A 183 -5.26 -1.96 -2.55
N MET A 184 -5.92 -2.67 -1.63
CA MET A 184 -6.19 -4.11 -1.80
C MET A 184 -7.05 -4.38 -3.02
N ALA A 185 -8.14 -3.65 -3.20
CA ALA A 185 -9.01 -3.78 -4.37
C ALA A 185 -8.26 -3.50 -5.68
N THR A 186 -7.34 -2.53 -5.68
CA THR A 186 -6.46 -2.26 -6.82
C THR A 186 -5.55 -3.46 -7.12
N CYS A 187 -4.89 -4.03 -6.11
CA CYS A 187 -4.05 -5.21 -6.29
C CYS A 187 -4.85 -6.39 -6.88
N LEU A 188 -6.03 -6.68 -6.31
CA LEU A 188 -6.86 -7.79 -6.76
C LEU A 188 -7.43 -7.56 -8.16
N SER A 189 -7.81 -6.32 -8.48
CA SER A 189 -8.23 -5.94 -9.85
C SER A 189 -7.09 -6.16 -10.85
N GLN A 190 -5.87 -5.79 -10.50
CA GLN A 190 -4.70 -6.04 -11.35
C GLN A 190 -4.46 -7.54 -11.55
N LEU A 191 -4.58 -8.36 -10.50
CA LEU A 191 -4.48 -9.82 -10.63
C LEU A 191 -5.54 -10.40 -11.56
N TYR A 192 -6.77 -9.89 -11.50
CA TYR A 192 -7.83 -10.28 -12.42
C TYR A 192 -7.44 -10.03 -13.88
N HIS A 193 -6.96 -8.83 -14.19
CA HIS A 193 -6.51 -8.46 -15.52
C HIS A 193 -5.26 -9.24 -15.98
N GLU A 194 -4.29 -9.45 -15.09
CA GLU A 194 -3.09 -10.24 -15.39
C GLU A 194 -3.47 -11.69 -15.72
N ASN A 195 -4.37 -12.30 -14.94
CA ASN A 195 -4.86 -13.65 -15.18
C ASN A 195 -5.55 -13.75 -16.55
N LYS A 196 -6.44 -12.81 -16.91
CA LYS A 196 -7.08 -12.75 -18.24
C LYS A 196 -6.05 -12.62 -19.39
N ARG A 197 -4.89 -12.07 -19.11
CA ARG A 197 -3.78 -11.91 -20.08
C ARG A 197 -2.81 -13.09 -20.06
N GLY A 198 -3.08 -14.12 -19.26
CA GLY A 198 -2.21 -15.29 -19.10
C GLY A 198 -0.94 -15.04 -18.30
N VAL A 199 -0.84 -13.90 -17.60
CA VAL A 199 0.31 -13.56 -16.75
C VAL A 199 0.06 -14.08 -15.34
N LYS A 200 0.99 -14.90 -14.84
CA LYS A 200 0.98 -15.36 -13.45
C LYS A 200 1.50 -14.24 -12.55
N ALA A 201 0.69 -13.84 -11.59
CA ALA A 201 1.04 -12.82 -10.62
C ALA A 201 0.43 -13.15 -9.26
N GLY A 202 1.08 -12.71 -8.19
CA GLY A 202 0.60 -12.89 -6.83
C GLY A 202 0.31 -11.59 -6.10
N TYR A 203 -0.35 -11.72 -4.97
CA TYR A 203 -0.62 -10.64 -4.04
C TYR A 203 -0.03 -10.94 -2.67
N ALA A 204 0.55 -9.92 -2.06
CA ALA A 204 0.92 -9.95 -0.65
C ALA A 204 0.67 -8.59 -0.02
N LYS A 205 0.42 -8.60 1.29
CA LYS A 205 0.31 -7.38 2.09
C LYS A 205 1.51 -7.27 2.99
N PHE A 206 2.15 -6.11 2.95
CA PHE A 206 3.23 -5.77 3.87
C PHE A 206 2.67 -4.94 5.01
N GLU A 207 2.65 -5.52 6.18
CA GLU A 207 2.26 -4.85 7.41
C GLU A 207 3.44 -4.83 8.39
N THR A 208 3.62 -3.72 9.08
CA THR A 208 4.69 -3.62 10.08
C THR A 208 4.29 -4.33 11.35
N PHE A 209 2.99 -4.43 11.60
CA PHE A 209 2.35 -5.04 12.76
C PHE A 209 0.90 -5.46 12.44
N PRO A 210 0.35 -6.46 13.08
CA PRO A 210 0.90 -7.32 14.12
C PRO A 210 1.88 -8.37 13.57
N ILE A 211 2.73 -8.89 14.42
CA ILE A 211 3.59 -10.03 14.05
C ILE A 211 2.75 -11.30 14.18
N TRP A 212 2.33 -11.84 13.07
CA TRP A 212 1.37 -12.95 12.95
C TRP A 212 1.78 -14.24 13.67
N ASN A 213 3.07 -14.42 13.91
CA ASN A 213 3.65 -15.62 14.52
C ASN A 213 3.79 -15.51 16.05
N LEU A 214 3.36 -14.40 16.64
CA LEU A 214 3.47 -14.17 18.06
C LEU A 214 2.07 -14.13 18.70
N PRO A 215 1.90 -14.74 19.89
CA PRO A 215 0.66 -14.64 20.64
C PRO A 215 0.25 -13.18 20.89
N LEU A 216 -1.04 -12.89 21.00
CA LEU A 216 -1.53 -11.55 21.35
C LEU A 216 -0.92 -11.01 22.64
N SER A 217 -0.71 -11.91 23.64
CA SER A 217 -0.07 -11.58 24.90
C SER A 217 1.44 -11.34 24.79
N HIS A 218 2.05 -11.53 23.61
CA HIS A 218 3.47 -11.27 23.44
C HIS A 218 3.76 -9.77 23.64
N PRO A 219 4.83 -9.40 24.37
CA PRO A 219 5.13 -8.00 24.69
C PRO A 219 5.12 -7.04 23.48
N VAL A 220 5.51 -7.52 22.31
CA VAL A 220 5.51 -6.72 21.06
C VAL A 220 4.09 -6.39 20.61
N ASN A 221 3.15 -7.35 20.64
CA ASN A 221 1.77 -7.12 20.25
C ASN A 221 1.03 -6.26 21.30
N VAL A 222 1.30 -6.47 22.57
CA VAL A 222 0.78 -5.64 23.67
C VAL A 222 1.28 -4.20 23.58
N ALA A 223 2.57 -4.02 23.25
CA ALA A 223 3.14 -2.68 23.06
C ALA A 223 2.52 -1.96 21.86
N TYR A 224 2.24 -2.68 20.78
CA TYR A 224 1.54 -2.13 19.61
C TYR A 224 0.13 -1.66 19.97
N GLU A 225 -0.68 -2.49 20.61
CA GLU A 225 -2.05 -2.11 21.04
C GLU A 225 -2.03 -0.92 21.98
N ALA A 226 -1.10 -0.87 22.94
CA ALA A 226 -0.97 0.27 23.85
C ALA A 226 -0.59 1.56 23.11
N ALA A 227 0.27 1.47 22.11
CA ALA A 227 0.72 2.62 21.33
C ALA A 227 -0.32 3.14 20.33
N THR A 228 -1.30 2.32 19.95
CA THR A 228 -2.38 2.67 19.01
C THR A 228 -3.74 2.85 19.69
N ALA A 229 -3.79 2.79 21.01
CA ALA A 229 -5.03 2.86 21.77
C ALA A 229 -5.83 4.16 21.52
N ASP A 230 -5.14 5.27 21.32
CA ASP A 230 -5.72 6.58 20.97
C ASP A 230 -6.33 6.60 19.56
N LEU A 231 -5.91 5.69 18.69
CA LEU A 231 -6.44 5.52 17.33
C LEU A 231 -7.54 4.45 17.26
N ASN A 232 -7.90 3.83 18.39
CA ASN A 232 -8.78 2.65 18.47
C ASN A 232 -8.33 1.50 17.54
N ASP A 233 -7.04 1.41 17.28
CA ASP A 233 -6.47 0.36 16.46
C ASP A 233 -6.28 -0.90 17.30
N VAL A 234 -7.00 -1.94 16.96
CA VAL A 234 -7.01 -3.22 17.69
C VAL A 234 -6.42 -4.29 16.81
N ASN A 235 -5.51 -5.07 17.37
CA ASN A 235 -4.94 -6.23 16.71
C ASN A 235 -6.00 -7.32 16.51
N LYS A 236 -6.74 -7.27 15.39
CA LYS A 236 -7.85 -8.17 15.11
C LYS A 236 -7.42 -9.59 14.73
N ILE A 237 -6.19 -9.77 14.29
CA ILE A 237 -5.71 -11.02 13.70
C ILE A 237 -5.48 -12.09 14.77
N GLY A 238 -4.92 -11.71 15.90
CA GLY A 238 -4.73 -12.64 16.99
C GLY A 238 -6.02 -13.09 17.67
N ARG A 239 -7.16 -12.43 17.45
CA ARG A 239 -8.46 -12.84 17.95
C ARG A 239 -9.11 -13.97 17.15
N ALA A 240 -8.63 -14.24 15.95
CA ALA A 240 -9.13 -15.33 15.11
C ALA A 240 -8.56 -16.72 15.49
N HIS A 241 -7.63 -16.78 16.41
CA HIS A 241 -6.95 -18.00 16.84
C HIS A 241 -7.11 -18.33 18.34
N VAL A 242 -8.09 -17.72 19.00
CA VAL A 242 -8.46 -18.04 20.39
C VAL A 242 -9.78 -18.78 20.40
#